data_cc899f49209dd1ff92638dd1889ef843
#
_entry.id   cc899f49209dd1ff92638dd1889ef843
#
_cell.length_a   1.000
_cell.length_b   1.000
_cell.length_c   1.000
_cell.angle_alpha   90.00
_cell.angle_beta   90.00
_cell.angle_gamma   90.00
#
_symmetry.space_group_name_H-M   'P 1'
#
loop_
_entity.id
_entity.type
_entity.pdbx_description
1 polymer ?
#
loop_
_entity_poly.entity_id
_entity_poly.type
_entity_poly.pdbx_seq_one_letter_code
_entity_poly.pdbx_strand_id
1 'polypeptide(L)'
;VTISGNKGVGVLIGKFRGNKNFQTNTTTLVYRNRPKMFRISQMYLVDAEAQYRLDPAKGLDPLNQLRTARGLTALTADDVKDDVTLLDGTKISGLFNAIQEERGREMLAEGTRLFDLKRWGQGFKRDINAKLAPLVDQVSYLQTMKQTAGSPKFVWPIPNSELTQNPNFGSQNQGYL
;
A
#
# COMPACT_ATOMS: atom_id res chain seq x y z
N VAL A 1 -12.05 -19.65 -6.20
CA VAL A 1 -12.56 -19.17 -4.91
C VAL A 1 -14.07 -19.21 -4.96
N THR A 2 -14.72 -19.77 -3.95
CA THR A 2 -16.17 -19.78 -3.80
C THR A 2 -16.53 -18.76 -2.71
N ILE A 3 -17.35 -17.78 -3.07
CA ILE A 3 -17.87 -16.80 -2.11
C ILE A 3 -19.39 -16.88 -2.21
N SER A 4 -20.06 -17.14 -1.10
CA SER A 4 -21.53 -17.26 -1.00
C SER A 4 -22.14 -18.21 -2.05
N GLY A 5 -21.51 -19.38 -2.29
CA GLY A 5 -21.99 -20.38 -3.25
C GLY A 5 -21.64 -20.13 -4.72
N ASN A 6 -21.14 -18.96 -5.06
CA ASN A 6 -20.74 -18.63 -6.43
C ASN A 6 -19.26 -18.97 -6.68
N LYS A 7 -19.00 -19.77 -7.72
CA LYS A 7 -17.64 -20.05 -8.19
C LYS A 7 -17.15 -18.87 -9.03
N GLY A 8 -16.03 -18.24 -8.63
CA GLY A 8 -15.39 -17.19 -9.40
C GLY A 8 -13.87 -17.38 -9.46
N VAL A 9 -13.26 -16.88 -10.52
CA VAL A 9 -11.80 -16.76 -10.58
C VAL A 9 -11.41 -15.46 -9.89
N GLY A 10 -10.70 -15.58 -8.76
CA GLY A 10 -10.19 -14.43 -8.03
C GLY A 10 -8.67 -14.46 -7.91
N VAL A 11 -8.05 -13.28 -7.92
CA VAL A 11 -6.62 -13.14 -7.62
C VAL A 11 -6.47 -13.15 -6.09
N LEU A 12 -5.68 -14.09 -5.59
CA LEU A 12 -5.37 -14.20 -4.17
C LEU A 12 -3.93 -13.71 -3.91
N ILE A 13 -3.76 -13.02 -2.78
CA ILE A 13 -2.42 -12.63 -2.33
C ILE A 13 -1.71 -13.87 -1.81
N GLY A 14 -0.76 -14.39 -2.63
CA GLY A 14 0.02 -15.58 -2.29
C GLY A 14 1.21 -15.34 -1.35
N LYS A 15 1.44 -14.10 -0.92
CA LYS A 15 2.62 -13.67 -0.18
C LYS A 15 2.75 -14.28 1.23
N PHE A 16 1.63 -14.58 1.87
CA PHE A 16 1.55 -15.09 3.24
C PHE A 16 0.86 -16.46 3.30
N ARG A 17 1.28 -17.37 2.44
CA ARG A 17 0.69 -18.74 2.37
C ARG A 17 0.96 -19.62 3.58
N GLY A 18 1.72 -19.13 4.55
CA GLY A 18 2.18 -19.93 5.66
C GLY A 18 3.45 -20.73 5.35
N ASN A 19 4.03 -21.30 6.40
CA ASN A 19 5.20 -22.16 6.26
C ASN A 19 4.72 -23.61 6.12
N LYS A 20 5.09 -24.27 5.02
CA LYS A 20 4.73 -25.67 4.74
C LYS A 20 5.13 -26.63 5.86
N ASN A 21 6.22 -26.32 6.58
CA ASN A 21 6.69 -27.16 7.69
C ASN A 21 5.76 -27.13 8.92
N PHE A 22 4.81 -26.19 8.99
CA PHE A 22 3.81 -26.10 10.04
C PHE A 22 2.40 -26.47 9.56
N GLN A 23 2.27 -26.91 8.32
CA GLN A 23 1.00 -27.37 7.76
C GLN A 23 0.88 -28.87 8.08
N THR A 24 0.28 -29.19 9.21
CA THR A 24 0.02 -30.58 9.63
C THR A 24 -1.23 -31.18 9.00
N ASN A 25 -2.06 -30.35 8.34
CA ASN A 25 -3.31 -30.78 7.72
C ASN A 25 -3.57 -29.92 6.46
N THR A 26 -3.96 -30.58 5.36
CA THR A 26 -4.27 -29.93 4.07
C THR A 26 -5.57 -29.12 4.08
N THR A 27 -6.43 -29.31 5.06
CA THR A 27 -7.70 -28.60 5.20
C THR A 27 -7.61 -27.34 6.06
N THR A 28 -6.58 -27.21 6.90
CA THR A 28 -6.40 -26.03 7.74
C THR A 28 -5.22 -25.22 7.24
N LEU A 29 -5.49 -24.09 6.61
CA LEU A 29 -4.46 -23.14 6.21
C LEU A 29 -3.87 -22.47 7.46
N VAL A 30 -2.70 -22.90 7.86
CA VAL A 30 -1.98 -22.27 8.97
C VAL A 30 -1.17 -21.11 8.42
N TYR A 31 -1.68 -19.90 8.56
CA TYR A 31 -1.01 -18.65 8.12
C TYR A 31 0.10 -18.22 9.08
N ARG A 32 0.83 -19.16 9.66
CA ARG A 32 1.97 -18.84 10.51
C ARG A 32 3.16 -18.43 9.65
N ASN A 33 3.42 -17.14 9.58
CA ASN A 33 4.58 -16.57 8.91
C ASN A 33 5.41 -15.79 9.92
N ARG A 34 6.73 -15.86 9.78
CA ARG A 34 7.60 -14.91 10.49
C ARG A 34 7.44 -13.55 9.85
N PRO A 35 7.08 -12.49 10.59
CA PRO A 35 7.03 -11.15 10.04
C PRO A 35 8.44 -10.77 9.55
N LYS A 36 8.51 -10.29 8.31
CA LYS A 36 9.76 -9.80 7.73
C LYS A 36 9.89 -8.33 8.09
N MET A 37 10.81 -8.01 8.99
CA MET A 37 11.03 -6.63 9.40
C MET A 37 11.71 -5.81 8.29
N PHE A 38 12.67 -6.41 7.59
CA PHE A 38 13.40 -5.81 6.48
C PHE A 38 13.64 -6.82 5.38
N ARG A 39 13.63 -6.35 4.13
CA ARG A 39 13.95 -7.13 2.93
C ARG A 39 14.88 -6.34 2.03
N ILE A 40 15.76 -7.05 1.34
CA ILE A 40 16.70 -6.41 0.40
C ILE A 40 15.97 -5.59 -0.70
N SER A 41 14.82 -6.07 -1.17
CA SER A 41 13.99 -5.35 -2.14
C SER A 41 13.48 -4.00 -1.60
N GLN A 42 13.21 -3.91 -0.30
CA GLN A 42 12.87 -2.64 0.32
C GLN A 42 14.06 -1.67 0.30
N MET A 43 15.29 -2.18 0.48
CA MET A 43 16.49 -1.35 0.42
C MET A 43 16.72 -0.77 -0.97
N TYR A 44 16.51 -1.56 -2.03
CA TYR A 44 16.56 -1.04 -3.41
C TYR A 44 15.55 0.09 -3.64
N LEU A 45 14.34 -0.01 -3.08
CA LEU A 45 13.33 1.04 -3.22
C LEU A 45 13.64 2.28 -2.38
N VAL A 46 14.28 2.10 -1.22
CA VAL A 46 14.78 3.22 -0.41
C VAL A 46 15.92 3.91 -1.16
N ASP A 47 16.85 3.16 -1.73
CA ASP A 47 17.94 3.69 -2.52
C ASP A 47 17.44 4.43 -3.77
N ALA A 48 16.49 3.83 -4.51
CA ALA A 48 15.86 4.48 -5.66
C ALA A 48 15.25 5.84 -5.31
N GLU A 49 14.51 5.92 -4.20
CA GLU A 49 13.94 7.18 -3.76
C GLU A 49 15.00 8.16 -3.26
N ALA A 50 16.00 7.70 -2.52
CA ALA A 50 17.09 8.54 -2.02
C ALA A 50 17.92 9.12 -3.17
N GLN A 51 18.31 8.29 -4.13
CA GLN A 51 19.03 8.71 -5.31
C GLN A 51 18.22 9.72 -6.15
N TYR A 52 16.92 9.44 -6.36
CA TYR A 52 16.01 10.37 -7.04
C TYR A 52 15.95 11.74 -6.35
N ARG A 53 15.91 11.78 -5.01
CA ARG A 53 15.84 13.04 -4.26
C ARG A 53 17.14 13.84 -4.29
N LEU A 54 18.27 13.18 -4.47
CA LEU A 54 19.57 13.82 -4.63
C LEU A 54 19.80 14.29 -6.07
N ASP A 55 19.44 13.43 -7.03
CA ASP A 55 19.57 13.65 -8.46
C ASP A 55 18.50 12.80 -9.17
N PRO A 56 17.44 13.42 -9.73
CA PRO A 56 16.35 12.69 -10.36
C PRO A 56 16.77 11.65 -11.39
N ALA A 57 17.89 11.87 -12.08
CA ALA A 57 18.38 10.92 -13.08
C ALA A 57 18.88 9.60 -12.48
N LYS A 58 19.32 9.60 -11.23
CA LYS A 58 19.94 8.44 -10.57
C LYS A 58 18.97 7.44 -9.95
N GLY A 59 17.71 7.82 -9.74
CA GLY A 59 16.71 6.95 -9.13
C GLY A 59 16.29 5.76 -9.99
N LEU A 60 16.57 5.79 -11.30
CA LEU A 60 16.15 4.77 -12.26
C LEU A 60 16.92 3.46 -12.10
N ASP A 61 18.23 3.53 -11.86
CA ASP A 61 19.09 2.35 -11.79
C ASP A 61 18.73 1.40 -10.64
N PRO A 62 18.61 1.83 -9.37
CA PRO A 62 18.21 0.93 -8.29
C PRO A 62 16.77 0.40 -8.47
N LEU A 63 15.86 1.20 -9.04
CA LEU A 63 14.52 0.75 -9.40
C LEU A 63 14.58 -0.40 -10.39
N ASN A 64 15.38 -0.27 -11.46
CA ASN A 64 15.52 -1.27 -12.50
C ASN A 64 16.22 -2.54 -12.00
N GLN A 65 17.16 -2.44 -11.07
CA GLN A 65 17.77 -3.61 -10.43
C GLN A 65 16.71 -4.48 -9.75
N LEU A 66 15.78 -3.85 -9.00
CA LEU A 66 14.68 -4.59 -8.40
C LEU A 66 13.73 -5.17 -9.45
N ARG A 67 13.32 -4.39 -10.43
CA ARG A 67 12.38 -4.81 -11.48
C ARG A 67 12.91 -6.01 -12.26
N THR A 68 14.16 -5.96 -12.71
CA THR A 68 14.78 -7.07 -13.45
C THR A 68 14.94 -8.32 -12.57
N ALA A 69 15.27 -8.17 -11.29
CA ALA A 69 15.29 -9.27 -10.34
C ALA A 69 13.92 -9.91 -10.13
N ARG A 70 12.83 -9.19 -10.44
CA ARG A 70 11.45 -9.70 -10.43
C ARG A 70 10.97 -10.21 -11.79
N GLY A 71 11.84 -10.23 -12.79
CA GLY A 71 11.49 -10.65 -14.16
C GLY A 71 10.70 -9.61 -14.95
N LEU A 72 10.68 -8.36 -14.49
CA LEU A 72 10.04 -7.25 -15.18
C LEU A 72 11.05 -6.56 -16.11
N THR A 73 10.55 -5.98 -17.20
CA THR A 73 11.36 -5.16 -18.09
C THR A 73 11.87 -3.91 -17.37
N ALA A 74 13.14 -3.59 -17.57
CA ALA A 74 13.70 -2.33 -17.11
C ALA A 74 12.97 -1.17 -17.77
N LEU A 75 12.74 -0.10 -17.01
CA LEU A 75 12.20 1.15 -17.54
C LEU A 75 13.33 1.97 -18.16
N THR A 76 13.00 2.66 -19.25
CA THR A 76 13.86 3.66 -19.86
C THR A 76 13.53 5.06 -19.34
N ALA A 77 14.38 6.03 -19.60
CA ALA A 77 14.08 7.44 -19.29
C ALA A 77 12.81 7.93 -20.01
N ASP A 78 12.56 7.42 -21.22
CA ASP A 78 11.35 7.77 -21.98
C ASP A 78 10.06 7.22 -21.36
N ASP A 79 10.11 6.06 -20.69
CA ASP A 79 8.94 5.47 -20.02
C ASP A 79 8.49 6.28 -18.79
N VAL A 80 9.36 7.10 -18.25
CA VAL A 80 9.13 7.85 -17.00
C VAL A 80 9.34 9.36 -17.15
N LYS A 81 9.36 9.88 -18.38
CA LYS A 81 9.62 11.31 -18.66
C LYS A 81 8.46 12.22 -18.31
N ASP A 82 7.23 11.73 -18.47
CA ASP A 82 6.03 12.54 -18.32
C ASP A 82 5.57 12.63 -16.87
N ASP A 83 5.24 13.84 -16.43
CA ASP A 83 4.66 14.06 -15.12
C ASP A 83 3.31 13.38 -14.96
N VAL A 84 3.05 12.86 -13.77
CA VAL A 84 1.78 12.25 -13.40
C VAL A 84 1.01 13.17 -12.47
N THR A 85 -0.27 13.40 -12.79
CA THR A 85 -1.16 14.18 -11.95
C THR A 85 -1.80 13.30 -10.89
N LEU A 86 -1.59 13.64 -9.63
CA LEU A 86 -2.19 12.95 -8.48
C LEU A 86 -3.66 13.33 -8.29
N LEU A 87 -4.34 12.65 -7.37
CA LEU A 87 -5.78 12.84 -7.09
C LEU A 87 -6.15 14.24 -6.61
N ASP A 88 -5.22 14.95 -6.01
CA ASP A 88 -5.38 16.32 -5.51
C ASP A 88 -4.99 17.39 -6.55
N GLY A 89 -4.61 16.96 -7.76
CA GLY A 89 -4.14 17.83 -8.83
C GLY A 89 -2.63 18.13 -8.79
N THR A 90 -1.92 17.70 -7.77
CA THR A 90 -0.46 17.85 -7.68
C THR A 90 0.22 17.03 -8.77
N LYS A 91 1.24 17.59 -9.40
CA LYS A 91 2.07 16.87 -10.37
C LYS A 91 3.34 16.36 -9.70
N ILE A 92 3.68 15.13 -10.02
CA ILE A 92 4.96 14.51 -9.65
C ILE A 92 5.64 13.94 -10.88
N SER A 93 6.97 13.89 -10.86
CA SER A 93 7.77 13.28 -11.93
C SER A 93 7.33 11.83 -12.18
N GLY A 94 7.31 11.42 -13.45
CA GLY A 94 6.99 10.05 -13.85
C GLY A 94 7.91 9.02 -13.21
N LEU A 95 9.21 9.31 -13.04
CA LEU A 95 10.13 8.43 -12.34
C LEU A 95 9.75 8.29 -10.86
N PHE A 96 9.40 9.39 -10.19
CA PHE A 96 8.98 9.31 -8.79
C PHE A 96 7.68 8.52 -8.63
N ASN A 97 6.74 8.69 -9.56
CA ASN A 97 5.54 7.86 -9.62
C ASN A 97 5.88 6.37 -9.81
N ALA A 98 6.80 6.03 -10.72
CA ALA A 98 7.21 4.65 -10.96
C ALA A 98 7.84 4.01 -9.71
N ILE A 99 8.67 4.76 -8.96
CA ILE A 99 9.23 4.32 -7.68
C ILE A 99 8.12 4.06 -6.65
N GLN A 100 7.15 4.96 -6.55
CA GLN A 100 6.02 4.82 -5.63
C GLN A 100 5.12 3.62 -5.95
N GLU A 101 4.85 3.40 -7.23
CA GLU A 101 4.06 2.26 -7.70
C GLU A 101 4.77 0.94 -7.45
N GLU A 102 6.08 0.86 -7.77
CA GLU A 102 6.85 -0.36 -7.51
C GLU A 102 6.91 -0.67 -6.02
N ARG A 103 7.05 0.38 -5.18
CA ARG A 103 6.99 0.23 -3.73
C ARG A 103 5.62 -0.27 -3.26
N GLY A 104 4.53 0.24 -3.83
CA GLY A 104 3.17 -0.22 -3.55
C GLY A 104 2.98 -1.70 -3.89
N ARG A 105 3.52 -2.15 -5.04
CA ARG A 105 3.46 -3.55 -5.48
C ARG A 105 4.34 -4.47 -4.63
N GLU A 106 5.59 -4.10 -4.44
CA GLU A 106 6.56 -4.92 -3.69
C GLU A 106 6.21 -5.04 -2.21
N MET A 107 5.71 -3.97 -1.59
CA MET A 107 5.38 -3.91 -0.17
C MET A 107 3.90 -4.21 0.12
N LEU A 108 3.16 -4.75 -0.85
CA LEU A 108 1.75 -5.09 -0.68
C LEU A 108 1.53 -5.96 0.57
N ALA A 109 0.58 -5.55 1.41
CA ALA A 109 0.19 -6.21 2.66
C ALA A 109 1.32 -6.29 3.73
N GLU A 110 2.35 -5.45 3.65
CA GLU A 110 3.42 -5.37 4.67
C GLU A 110 3.26 -4.15 5.62
N GLY A 111 2.12 -3.45 5.57
CA GLY A 111 1.79 -2.38 6.50
C GLY A 111 2.48 -1.03 6.22
N THR A 112 3.28 -0.90 5.17
CA THR A 112 4.08 0.30 4.90
C THR A 112 3.30 1.43 4.22
N ARG A 113 2.21 1.13 3.50
CA ARG A 113 1.54 2.07 2.59
C ARG A 113 1.05 3.35 3.28
N LEU A 114 0.51 3.25 4.49
CA LEU A 114 0.04 4.41 5.25
C LEU A 114 1.19 5.39 5.53
N PHE A 115 2.33 4.87 5.97
CA PHE A 115 3.51 5.68 6.26
C PHE A 115 4.08 6.31 5.00
N ASP A 116 4.09 5.58 3.88
CA ASP A 116 4.53 6.09 2.60
C ASP A 116 3.65 7.26 2.12
N LEU A 117 2.33 7.10 2.15
CA LEU A 117 1.40 8.17 1.79
C LEU A 117 1.56 9.42 2.67
N LYS A 118 1.72 9.22 3.98
CA LYS A 118 1.95 10.34 4.91
C LYS A 118 3.23 11.10 4.60
N ARG A 119 4.36 10.41 4.43
CA ARG A 119 5.65 11.05 4.17
C ARG A 119 5.75 11.69 2.78
N TRP A 120 4.95 11.19 1.81
CA TRP A 120 4.85 11.80 0.48
C TRP A 120 3.84 12.94 0.43
N GLY A 121 3.06 13.15 1.48
CA GLY A 121 2.00 14.15 1.51
C GLY A 121 0.86 13.83 0.54
N GLN A 122 0.55 12.55 0.34
CA GLN A 122 -0.40 12.10 -0.67
C GLN A 122 -1.64 11.47 -0.05
N GLY A 123 -2.76 11.64 -0.74
CA GLY A 123 -3.99 10.91 -0.47
C GLY A 123 -4.06 9.60 -1.28
N PHE A 124 -5.20 8.96 -1.23
CA PHE A 124 -5.51 7.81 -2.07
C PHE A 124 -6.98 7.77 -2.48
N LYS A 125 -7.24 7.11 -3.59
CA LYS A 125 -8.56 6.69 -4.03
C LYS A 125 -8.48 5.22 -4.46
N ARG A 126 -9.48 4.45 -4.08
CA ARG A 126 -9.65 3.06 -4.54
C ARG A 126 -10.97 2.96 -5.26
N ASP A 127 -10.93 2.50 -6.49
CA ASP A 127 -12.14 2.25 -7.25
C ASP A 127 -12.69 0.86 -6.94
N ILE A 128 -14.01 0.76 -6.86
CA ILE A 128 -14.70 -0.52 -6.68
C ILE A 128 -14.53 -1.33 -7.96
N ASN A 129 -14.07 -2.58 -7.83
CA ASN A 129 -14.13 -3.52 -8.94
C ASN A 129 -15.61 -3.75 -9.30
N ALA A 130 -15.96 -3.58 -10.57
CA ALA A 130 -17.34 -3.68 -11.05
C ALA A 130 -18.05 -5.01 -10.64
N LYS A 131 -17.29 -6.11 -10.52
CA LYS A 131 -17.81 -7.41 -10.06
C LYS A 131 -18.09 -7.47 -8.55
N LEU A 132 -17.47 -6.60 -7.77
CA LEU A 132 -17.65 -6.53 -6.32
C LEU A 132 -18.67 -5.46 -5.92
N ALA A 133 -18.92 -4.49 -6.79
CA ALA A 133 -19.83 -3.38 -6.51
C ALA A 133 -21.22 -3.80 -5.99
N PRO A 134 -21.87 -4.88 -6.50
CA PRO A 134 -23.16 -5.34 -5.98
C PRO A 134 -23.10 -5.97 -4.59
N LEU A 135 -21.89 -6.34 -4.12
CA LEU A 135 -21.69 -7.04 -2.84
C LEU A 135 -21.26 -6.11 -1.71
N VAL A 136 -21.05 -4.82 -2.01
CA VAL A 136 -20.52 -3.84 -1.05
C VAL A 136 -21.56 -2.76 -0.83
N ASP A 137 -21.72 -2.36 0.44
CA ASP A 137 -22.44 -1.12 0.75
C ASP A 137 -21.67 0.06 0.17
N GLN A 138 -22.17 0.59 -0.95
CA GLN A 138 -21.48 1.62 -1.71
C GLN A 138 -21.28 2.93 -0.92
N VAL A 139 -22.18 3.26 -0.02
CA VAL A 139 -22.10 4.50 0.75
C VAL A 139 -20.96 4.43 1.75
N SER A 140 -20.92 3.39 2.57
CA SER A 140 -19.83 3.17 3.53
C SER A 140 -18.49 2.95 2.82
N TYR A 141 -18.49 2.25 1.69
CA TYR A 141 -17.30 2.01 0.89
C TYR A 141 -16.72 3.31 0.33
N LEU A 142 -17.52 4.16 -0.30
CA LEU A 142 -17.06 5.41 -0.91
C LEU A 142 -16.49 6.39 0.11
N GLN A 143 -17.05 6.43 1.34
CA GLN A 143 -16.54 7.28 2.41
C GLN A 143 -15.14 6.87 2.87
N THR A 144 -14.80 5.58 2.84
CA THR A 144 -13.54 5.04 3.34
C THR A 144 -12.46 4.89 2.25
N MET A 145 -12.87 4.85 0.98
CA MET A 145 -11.96 4.54 -0.15
C MET A 145 -11.29 5.74 -0.79
N LYS A 146 -11.63 6.95 -0.34
CA LYS A 146 -10.94 8.18 -0.74
C LYS A 146 -10.53 8.96 0.50
N GLN A 147 -9.25 9.24 0.61
CA GLN A 147 -8.71 10.15 1.61
C GLN A 147 -7.81 11.16 0.91
N THR A 148 -8.00 12.43 1.20
CA THR A 148 -7.15 13.50 0.70
C THR A 148 -5.83 13.54 1.45
N ALA A 149 -4.80 14.16 0.86
CA ALA A 149 -3.58 14.48 1.56
C ALA A 149 -3.87 15.27 2.85
N GLY A 150 -3.16 14.94 3.93
CA GLY A 150 -3.36 15.60 5.22
C GLY A 150 -4.67 15.25 5.95
N SER A 151 -5.45 14.29 5.44
CA SER A 151 -6.67 13.85 6.12
C SER A 151 -6.38 13.45 7.58
N PRO A 152 -7.19 13.92 8.56
CA PRO A 152 -7.04 13.49 9.95
C PRO A 152 -7.22 11.98 10.14
N LYS A 153 -7.85 11.28 9.20
CA LYS A 153 -7.96 9.81 9.17
C LYS A 153 -6.62 9.08 8.98
N PHE A 154 -5.56 9.78 8.63
CA PHE A 154 -4.20 9.23 8.63
C PHE A 154 -3.57 9.13 10.03
N VAL A 155 -4.23 9.66 11.04
CA VAL A 155 -3.87 9.46 12.46
C VAL A 155 -4.87 8.45 13.04
N TRP A 156 -4.39 7.49 13.84
CA TRP A 156 -5.28 6.51 14.47
C TRP A 156 -6.11 7.17 15.57
N PRO A 157 -7.36 6.72 15.80
CA PRO A 157 -8.16 7.20 16.92
C PRO A 157 -7.52 6.77 18.23
N ILE A 158 -7.73 7.58 19.26
CA ILE A 158 -7.42 7.18 20.63
C ILE A 158 -8.46 6.12 21.02
N PRO A 159 -8.05 4.96 21.59
CA PRO A 159 -8.99 3.95 22.04
C PRO A 159 -10.01 4.54 23.03
N ASN A 160 -11.28 4.21 22.86
CA ASN A 160 -12.33 4.74 23.74
C ASN A 160 -12.10 4.37 25.21
N SER A 161 -11.47 3.22 25.48
CA SER A 161 -11.06 2.83 26.84
C SER A 161 -10.15 3.86 27.49
N GLU A 162 -9.19 4.42 26.74
CA GLU A 162 -8.27 5.44 27.25
C GLU A 162 -9.01 6.75 27.57
N LEU A 163 -9.92 7.17 26.70
CA LEU A 163 -10.72 8.39 26.90
C LEU A 163 -11.67 8.28 28.08
N THR A 164 -12.21 7.08 28.35
CA THR A 164 -13.17 6.87 29.46
C THR A 164 -12.48 6.66 30.79
N GLN A 165 -11.30 6.06 30.81
CA GLN A 165 -10.57 5.74 32.05
C GLN A 165 -9.66 6.87 32.53
N ASN A 166 -9.26 7.76 31.63
CA ASN A 166 -8.39 8.89 31.96
C ASN A 166 -9.05 10.23 31.59
N PRO A 167 -9.75 10.87 32.53
CA PRO A 167 -10.43 12.16 32.28
C PRO A 167 -9.47 13.29 31.88
N ASN A 168 -8.18 13.15 32.15
CA ASN A 168 -7.16 14.15 31.79
C ASN A 168 -6.60 13.94 30.37
N PHE A 169 -7.04 12.92 29.64
CA PHE A 169 -6.52 12.62 28.32
C PHE A 169 -6.94 13.64 27.25
N GLY A 170 -7.98 14.41 27.51
CA GLY A 170 -8.51 15.40 26.58
C GLY A 170 -9.55 14.82 25.61
N SER A 171 -9.59 15.36 24.40
CA SER A 171 -10.56 14.97 23.38
C SER A 171 -9.97 13.97 22.38
N GLN A 172 -10.85 13.28 21.67
CA GLN A 172 -10.50 12.39 20.55
C GLN A 172 -9.77 13.16 19.44
N ASN A 173 -8.93 12.45 18.68
CA ASN A 173 -8.31 12.97 17.48
C ASN A 173 -9.34 13.47 16.47
N GLN A 174 -9.02 14.56 15.79
CA GLN A 174 -9.88 15.15 14.77
C GLN A 174 -10.29 14.09 13.73
N GLY A 175 -11.55 14.11 13.31
CA GLY A 175 -12.09 13.20 12.31
C GLY A 175 -12.69 11.90 12.85
N TYR A 176 -12.73 11.70 14.17
CA TYR A 176 -13.29 10.53 14.84
C TYR A 176 -14.39 10.86 15.86
N LEU A 177 -14.92 12.06 15.80
CA LEU A 177 -16.07 12.51 16.59
C LEU A 177 -17.38 12.18 15.88
#